data_f86984f6ad6251108277c1cb6f8699ed
#
_entry.id   f86984f6ad6251108277c1cb6f8699ed
#
_cell.length_a   1.000
_cell.length_b   1.000
_cell.length_c   1.000
_cell.angle_alpha   90.00
_cell.angle_beta   90.00
_cell.angle_gamma   90.00
#
_symmetry.space_group_name_H-M   'P 1'
#
loop_
_entity.id
_entity.type
_entity.pdbx_description
1 polymer ?
#
loop_
_entity_poly.entity_id
_entity_poly.type
_entity_poly.pdbx_seq_one_letter_code
_entity_poly.pdbx_strand_id
1 'polypeptide(L)'
;MADTPVVSAAKIRSAALDILTGREYSRHELAKKLQRKFDAQSRLNEVLDGLVADQLQCDRRYTEAFIRSRRMRGQGPLRIASDIRQKGIDKELLSSVLADMAIDWFSVVAEVNRRKYGRERPQDRAEKAKRVRFLQSRGFNLEQIVAAVDGIDDV
;
A
#
# COMPACT_ATOMS: atom_id res chain seq x y z
N MET A 1 23.98 7.00 40.06
CA MET A 1 23.47 6.51 38.78
C MET A 1 21.98 6.58 38.78
N ALA A 2 21.46 7.36 37.87
CA ALA A 2 20.03 7.46 37.76
C ALA A 2 19.54 6.20 37.09
N ASP A 3 18.72 5.43 37.77
CA ASP A 3 18.05 4.32 37.17
C ASP A 3 17.06 4.84 36.17
N THR A 4 17.37 4.69 34.92
CA THR A 4 16.39 4.99 33.88
C THR A 4 15.24 3.99 34.06
N PRO A 5 14.01 4.46 34.25
CA PRO A 5 12.92 3.51 34.44
C PRO A 5 12.76 2.67 33.18
N VAL A 6 12.81 1.36 33.38
CA VAL A 6 12.61 0.41 32.30
C VAL A 6 11.12 0.47 31.92
N VAL A 7 10.84 0.87 30.71
CA VAL A 7 9.46 0.91 30.22
C VAL A 7 8.94 -0.51 30.12
N SER A 8 7.81 -0.79 30.73
CA SER A 8 7.24 -2.14 30.72
C SER A 8 6.74 -2.52 29.34
N ALA A 9 6.84 -3.81 29.03
CA ALA A 9 6.26 -4.35 27.80
C ALA A 9 4.77 -4.05 27.68
N ALA A 10 4.06 -4.12 28.80
CA ALA A 10 2.62 -3.82 28.85
C ALA A 10 2.31 -2.40 28.42
N LYS A 11 3.14 -1.44 28.78
CA LYS A 11 2.96 -0.03 28.42
C LYS A 11 3.18 0.18 26.92
N ILE A 12 4.20 -0.46 26.37
CA ILE A 12 4.50 -0.42 24.94
C ILE A 12 3.37 -1.06 24.16
N ARG A 13 2.88 -2.22 24.60
CA ARG A 13 1.77 -2.93 23.98
C ARG A 13 0.49 -2.08 23.97
N SER A 14 0.19 -1.42 25.08
CA SER A 14 -0.97 -0.55 25.19
C SER A 14 -0.90 0.61 24.16
N ALA A 15 0.27 1.22 24.03
CA ALA A 15 0.48 2.29 23.05
C ALA A 15 0.32 1.75 21.62
N ALA A 16 0.84 0.55 21.35
CA ALA A 16 0.69 -0.08 20.03
C ALA A 16 -0.77 -0.37 19.70
N LEU A 17 -1.54 -0.86 20.65
CA LEU A 17 -2.96 -1.14 20.47
C LEU A 17 -3.74 0.14 20.15
N ASP A 18 -3.42 1.24 20.81
CA ASP A 18 -4.04 2.53 20.52
C ASP A 18 -3.78 2.96 19.08
N ILE A 19 -2.55 2.78 18.60
CA ILE A 19 -2.19 3.09 17.22
C ILE A 19 -2.99 2.22 16.25
N LEU A 20 -3.09 0.93 16.53
CA LEU A 20 -3.77 -0.03 15.67
C LEU A 20 -5.28 0.14 15.62
N THR A 21 -5.89 0.87 16.56
CA THR A 21 -7.31 1.16 16.49
C THR A 21 -7.68 2.09 15.32
N GLY A 22 -6.72 2.88 14.85
CA GLY A 22 -6.98 3.84 13.77
C GLY A 22 -7.01 3.22 12.38
N ARG A 23 -6.13 2.27 12.12
CA ARG A 23 -6.02 1.55 10.85
C ARG A 23 -5.05 0.38 10.98
N GLU A 24 -4.91 -0.40 9.93
CA GLU A 24 -3.84 -1.38 9.85
C GLU A 24 -2.50 -0.67 9.68
N TYR A 25 -1.46 -1.19 10.30
CA TYR A 25 -0.08 -0.73 10.16
C TYR A 25 0.79 -1.92 9.83
N SER A 26 1.81 -1.72 8.98
CA SER A 26 2.83 -2.75 8.84
C SER A 26 3.65 -2.82 10.12
N ARG A 27 4.29 -3.97 10.35
CA ARG A 27 5.18 -4.12 11.51
C ARG A 27 6.26 -3.04 11.51
N HIS A 28 6.82 -2.75 10.34
CA HIS A 28 7.86 -1.74 10.17
C HIS A 28 7.37 -0.33 10.54
N GLU A 29 6.19 0.06 10.07
CA GLU A 29 5.59 1.35 10.43
C GLU A 29 5.32 1.46 11.92
N LEU A 30 4.77 0.40 12.50
CA LEU A 30 4.43 0.36 13.91
C LEU A 30 5.68 0.45 14.76
N ALA A 31 6.74 -0.28 14.38
CA ALA A 31 8.03 -0.22 15.04
C ALA A 31 8.60 1.19 15.03
N LYS A 32 8.55 1.88 13.90
CA LYS A 32 9.03 3.26 13.80
C LYS A 32 8.28 4.22 14.73
N LYS A 33 6.97 4.10 14.76
CA LYS A 33 6.15 4.94 15.65
C LYS A 33 6.46 4.69 17.12
N LEU A 34 6.63 3.43 17.50
CA LEU A 34 6.94 3.08 18.87
C LEU A 34 8.36 3.50 19.26
N GLN A 35 9.32 3.43 18.34
CA GLN A 35 10.69 3.89 18.57
C GLN A 35 10.77 5.38 18.87
N ARG A 36 9.91 6.18 18.27
CA ARG A 36 9.85 7.63 18.55
C ARG A 36 9.36 7.93 19.96
N LYS A 37 8.53 7.04 20.50
CA LYS A 37 7.94 7.22 21.81
C LYS A 37 8.69 6.49 22.91
N PHE A 38 9.26 5.33 22.60
CA PHE A 38 9.96 4.48 23.57
C PHE A 38 11.34 4.11 23.03
N ASP A 39 12.36 4.32 23.88
CA ASP A 39 13.72 4.02 23.47
C ASP A 39 14.15 2.67 24.02
N ALA A 40 13.44 1.62 23.69
CA ALA A 40 13.69 0.29 24.25
C ALA A 40 13.58 -0.79 23.17
N GLN A 41 14.54 -0.82 22.24
CA GLN A 41 14.47 -1.68 21.05
C GLN A 41 14.27 -3.17 21.34
N SER A 42 14.92 -3.70 22.38
CA SER A 42 14.78 -5.12 22.70
C SER A 42 13.35 -5.47 23.11
N ARG A 43 12.71 -4.59 23.86
CA ARG A 43 11.32 -4.82 24.29
C ARG A 43 10.32 -4.56 23.17
N LEU A 44 10.67 -3.68 22.23
CA LEU A 44 9.82 -3.44 21.06
C LEU A 44 9.64 -4.70 20.24
N ASN A 45 10.72 -5.42 19.97
CA ASN A 45 10.63 -6.66 19.20
C ASN A 45 9.77 -7.70 19.89
N GLU A 46 9.93 -7.84 21.21
CA GLU A 46 9.13 -8.75 22.02
C GLU A 46 7.63 -8.39 21.93
N VAL A 47 7.31 -7.12 22.08
CA VAL A 47 5.92 -6.65 21.99
C VAL A 47 5.35 -6.87 20.59
N LEU A 48 6.13 -6.54 19.55
CA LEU A 48 5.70 -6.72 18.18
C LEU A 48 5.46 -8.20 17.85
N ASP A 49 6.34 -9.09 18.32
CA ASP A 49 6.16 -10.53 18.15
C ASP A 49 4.87 -11.02 18.82
N GLY A 50 4.55 -10.50 19.99
CA GLY A 50 3.31 -10.82 20.69
C GLY A 50 2.08 -10.35 19.94
N LEU A 51 2.14 -9.14 19.37
CA LEU A 51 1.03 -8.61 18.58
C LEU A 51 0.78 -9.43 17.31
N VAL A 52 1.85 -9.88 16.66
CA VAL A 52 1.75 -10.76 15.50
C VAL A 52 1.14 -12.11 15.91
N ALA A 53 1.64 -12.70 16.99
CA ALA A 53 1.13 -13.99 17.48
C ALA A 53 -0.35 -13.92 17.83
N ASP A 54 -0.81 -12.80 18.38
CA ASP A 54 -2.20 -12.59 18.74
C ASP A 54 -3.06 -12.08 17.57
N GLN A 55 -2.49 -11.99 16.37
CA GLN A 55 -3.16 -11.53 15.16
C GLN A 55 -3.70 -10.09 15.25
N LEU A 56 -3.13 -9.29 16.11
CA LEU A 56 -3.47 -7.89 16.26
C LEU A 56 -2.72 -7.02 15.27
N GLN A 57 -1.54 -7.46 14.85
CA GLN A 57 -0.77 -6.86 13.76
C GLN A 57 -0.51 -7.95 12.73
N CYS A 58 -0.74 -7.65 11.45
CA CYS A 58 -0.56 -8.61 10.38
C CYS A 58 -0.17 -7.87 9.10
N ASP A 59 1.05 -8.14 8.61
CA ASP A 59 1.53 -7.51 7.37
C ASP A 59 0.69 -7.87 6.16
N ARG A 60 0.10 -9.06 6.15
CA ARG A 60 -0.80 -9.46 5.06
C ARG A 60 -2.07 -8.60 5.04
N ARG A 61 -2.72 -8.42 6.19
CA ARG A 61 -3.91 -7.56 6.27
C ARG A 61 -3.57 -6.11 5.91
N TYR A 62 -2.39 -5.64 6.36
CA TYR A 62 -1.91 -4.32 6.00
C TYR A 62 -1.77 -4.18 4.49
N THR A 63 -1.15 -5.18 3.85
CA THR A 63 -0.93 -5.18 2.41
C THR A 63 -2.26 -5.15 1.65
N GLU A 64 -3.21 -5.95 2.07
CA GLU A 64 -4.55 -5.96 1.46
C GLU A 64 -5.23 -4.59 1.58
N ALA A 65 -5.19 -3.98 2.75
CA ALA A 65 -5.79 -2.67 3.00
C ALA A 65 -5.10 -1.58 2.18
N PHE A 66 -3.76 -1.65 2.09
CA PHE A 66 -2.96 -0.71 1.31
C PHE A 66 -3.33 -0.77 -0.18
N ILE A 67 -3.39 -1.97 -0.73
CA ILE A 67 -3.74 -2.18 -2.14
C ILE A 67 -5.15 -1.65 -2.42
N ARG A 68 -6.12 -1.98 -1.57
CA ARG A 68 -7.50 -1.51 -1.73
C ARG A 68 -7.59 0.01 -1.73
N SER A 69 -6.94 0.64 -0.77
CA SER A 69 -6.95 2.09 -0.65
C SER A 69 -6.33 2.78 -1.86
N ARG A 70 -5.17 2.29 -2.31
CA ARG A 70 -4.47 2.89 -3.44
C ARG A 70 -5.21 2.67 -4.75
N ARG A 71 -5.78 1.48 -4.93
CA ARG A 71 -6.61 1.19 -6.09
C ARG A 71 -7.81 2.14 -6.16
N MET A 72 -8.47 2.39 -5.06
CA MET A 72 -9.60 3.32 -5.01
C MET A 72 -9.19 4.75 -5.37
N ARG A 73 -7.93 5.10 -5.12
CA ARG A 73 -7.39 6.40 -5.53
C ARG A 73 -6.91 6.43 -6.97
N GLY A 74 -7.10 5.35 -7.70
CA GLY A 74 -6.69 5.27 -9.10
C GLY A 74 -5.21 5.00 -9.32
N GLN A 75 -4.54 4.38 -8.37
CA GLN A 75 -3.13 4.01 -8.52
C GLN A 75 -2.98 2.59 -9.04
N GLY A 76 -1.99 2.39 -9.88
CA GLY A 76 -1.71 1.11 -10.49
C GLY A 76 -0.69 0.27 -9.73
N PRO A 77 -0.49 -0.98 -10.18
CA PRO A 77 0.32 -1.94 -9.44
C PRO A 77 1.80 -1.57 -9.30
N LEU A 78 2.38 -0.87 -10.26
CA LEU A 78 3.78 -0.48 -10.19
C LEU A 78 4.04 0.56 -9.10
N ARG A 79 3.15 1.53 -8.96
CA ARG A 79 3.26 2.54 -7.91
C ARG A 79 3.00 1.94 -6.54
N ILE A 80 2.00 1.08 -6.44
CA ILE A 80 1.71 0.36 -5.20
C ILE A 80 2.92 -0.45 -4.75
N ALA A 81 3.55 -1.19 -5.68
CA ALA A 81 4.74 -1.99 -5.36
C ALA A 81 5.90 -1.13 -4.88
N SER A 82 6.13 0.00 -5.55
CA SER A 82 7.20 0.92 -5.16
C SER A 82 6.97 1.52 -3.77
N ASP A 83 5.77 1.99 -3.51
CA ASP A 83 5.46 2.67 -2.25
C ASP A 83 5.42 1.71 -1.06
N ILE A 84 4.88 0.52 -1.25
CA ILE A 84 4.73 -0.43 -0.13
C ILE A 84 6.07 -1.01 0.33
N ARG A 85 7.08 -1.03 -0.53
CA ARG A 85 8.42 -1.48 -0.13
C ARG A 85 8.98 -0.61 0.98
N GLN A 86 8.69 0.68 0.96
CA GLN A 86 9.12 1.60 2.00
C GLN A 86 8.43 1.33 3.34
N LYS A 87 7.35 0.59 3.30
CA LYS A 87 6.61 0.19 4.52
C LYS A 87 7.09 -1.13 5.09
N GLY A 88 8.16 -1.69 4.54
CA GLY A 88 8.75 -2.93 5.03
C GLY A 88 8.05 -4.20 4.58
N ILE A 89 7.26 -4.13 3.52
CA ILE A 89 6.59 -5.29 2.93
C ILE A 89 7.49 -5.85 1.84
N ASP A 90 7.82 -7.13 1.93
CA ASP A 90 8.69 -7.74 0.95
C ASP A 90 7.94 -8.11 -0.34
N LYS A 91 8.72 -8.38 -1.37
CA LYS A 91 8.21 -8.64 -2.70
C LYS A 91 7.36 -9.91 -2.76
N GLU A 92 7.74 -10.92 -2.01
CA GLU A 92 7.04 -12.20 -1.98
C GLU A 92 5.65 -12.06 -1.36
N LEU A 93 5.55 -11.35 -0.26
CA LEU A 93 4.25 -11.10 0.39
C LEU A 93 3.34 -10.29 -0.52
N LEU A 94 3.87 -9.22 -1.14
CA LEU A 94 3.09 -8.42 -2.06
C LEU A 94 2.57 -9.27 -3.23
N SER A 95 3.42 -10.09 -3.83
CA SER A 95 3.02 -10.95 -4.94
C SER A 95 1.94 -11.94 -4.53
N SER A 96 2.06 -12.52 -3.35
CA SER A 96 1.07 -13.45 -2.82
C SER A 96 -0.29 -12.79 -2.62
N VAL A 97 -0.28 -11.60 -2.04
CA VAL A 97 -1.53 -10.86 -1.79
C VAL A 97 -2.18 -10.42 -3.10
N LEU A 98 -1.38 -9.91 -4.05
CA LEU A 98 -1.90 -9.51 -5.35
C LEU A 98 -2.54 -10.68 -6.10
N ALA A 99 -1.92 -11.86 -6.02
CA ALA A 99 -2.45 -13.06 -6.64
C ALA A 99 -3.80 -13.45 -6.03
N ASP A 100 -3.90 -13.39 -4.70
CA ASP A 100 -5.13 -13.74 -4.00
C ASP A 100 -6.26 -12.74 -4.24
N MET A 101 -5.93 -11.46 -4.35
CA MET A 101 -6.92 -10.41 -4.60
C MET A 101 -7.44 -10.44 -6.04
N ALA A 102 -6.65 -10.97 -6.96
CA ALA A 102 -7.01 -11.16 -8.37
C ALA A 102 -7.63 -9.89 -9.00
N ILE A 103 -6.97 -8.76 -8.80
CA ILE A 103 -7.46 -7.48 -9.32
C ILE A 103 -7.30 -7.42 -10.84
N ASP A 104 -8.36 -7.02 -11.53
CA ASP A 104 -8.30 -6.77 -12.97
C ASP A 104 -7.78 -5.34 -13.19
N TRP A 105 -6.48 -5.21 -13.37
CA TRP A 105 -5.84 -3.91 -13.54
C TRP A 105 -6.22 -3.24 -14.86
N PHE A 106 -6.60 -4.01 -15.86
CA PHE A 106 -7.10 -3.44 -17.12
C PHE A 106 -8.43 -2.68 -16.90
N SER A 107 -9.30 -3.22 -16.06
CA SER A 107 -10.53 -2.51 -15.68
C SER A 107 -10.24 -1.28 -14.85
N VAL A 108 -9.27 -1.36 -13.94
CA VAL A 108 -8.89 -0.23 -13.09
C VAL A 108 -8.36 0.93 -13.94
N VAL A 109 -7.41 0.66 -14.84
CA VAL A 109 -6.82 1.71 -15.67
C VAL A 109 -7.85 2.31 -16.62
N ALA A 110 -8.75 1.50 -17.15
CA ALA A 110 -9.84 1.98 -18.01
C ALA A 110 -10.73 2.98 -17.26
N GLU A 111 -11.07 2.67 -16.02
CA GLU A 111 -11.89 3.54 -15.19
C GLU A 111 -11.16 4.85 -14.85
N VAL A 112 -9.87 4.78 -14.54
CA VAL A 112 -9.06 5.97 -14.26
C VAL A 112 -8.99 6.86 -15.49
N ASN A 113 -8.75 6.28 -16.65
CA ASN A 113 -8.71 7.01 -17.91
C ASN A 113 -10.06 7.69 -18.20
N ARG A 114 -11.15 6.96 -18.04
CA ARG A 114 -12.49 7.47 -18.27
C ARG A 114 -12.84 8.63 -17.34
N ARG A 115 -12.52 8.52 -16.07
CA ARG A 115 -12.79 9.58 -15.10
C ARG A 115 -12.05 10.87 -15.41
N LYS A 116 -10.83 10.74 -15.90
CA LYS A 116 -9.99 11.91 -16.20
C LYS A 116 -10.33 12.53 -17.54
N TYR A 117 -10.54 11.73 -18.57
CA TYR A 117 -10.63 12.19 -19.94
C TYR A 117 -11.96 11.91 -20.63
N GLY A 118 -12.87 11.22 -19.98
CA GLY A 118 -14.13 10.83 -20.59
C GLY A 118 -13.99 9.61 -21.50
N ARG A 119 -15.03 9.35 -22.27
CA ARG A 119 -15.07 8.15 -23.13
C ARG A 119 -14.50 8.36 -24.52
N GLU A 120 -14.19 9.61 -24.88
CA GLU A 120 -13.68 9.91 -26.18
C GLU A 120 -12.23 9.49 -26.34
N ARG A 121 -11.90 9.02 -27.53
CA ARG A 121 -10.53 8.67 -27.86
C ARG A 121 -9.67 9.92 -27.97
N PRO A 122 -8.35 9.80 -27.78
CA PRO A 122 -7.46 10.94 -28.02
C PRO A 122 -7.60 11.44 -29.45
N GLN A 123 -7.66 12.75 -29.63
CA GLN A 123 -7.84 13.36 -30.95
C GLN A 123 -6.57 13.32 -31.79
N ASP A 124 -5.42 13.30 -31.15
CA ASP A 124 -4.14 13.31 -31.86
C ASP A 124 -3.06 12.64 -31.01
N ARG A 125 -1.84 12.60 -31.57
CA ARG A 125 -0.71 11.99 -30.87
C ARG A 125 -0.30 12.71 -29.58
N ALA A 126 -0.44 14.03 -29.57
CA ALA A 126 -0.09 14.84 -28.42
C ALA A 126 -1.03 14.53 -27.24
N GLU A 127 -2.31 14.43 -27.50
CA GLU A 127 -3.29 14.06 -26.48
C GLU A 127 -3.08 12.64 -25.99
N LYS A 128 -2.81 11.71 -26.91
CA LYS A 128 -2.49 10.33 -26.54
C LYS A 128 -1.26 10.26 -25.63
N ALA A 129 -0.20 10.96 -25.99
CA ALA A 129 1.02 10.99 -25.18
C ALA A 129 0.76 11.57 -23.79
N LYS A 130 -0.08 12.59 -23.70
CA LYS A 130 -0.46 13.19 -22.43
C LYS A 130 -1.18 12.17 -21.54
N ARG A 131 -2.13 11.44 -22.08
CA ARG A 131 -2.86 10.40 -21.34
C ARG A 131 -1.94 9.27 -20.88
N VAL A 132 -1.04 8.84 -21.75
CA VAL A 132 -0.06 7.80 -21.44
C VAL A 132 0.81 8.24 -20.25
N ARG A 133 1.34 9.46 -20.30
CA ARG A 133 2.17 9.98 -19.20
C ARG A 133 1.41 10.07 -17.90
N PHE A 134 0.15 10.50 -17.96
CA PHE A 134 -0.69 10.57 -16.76
C PHE A 134 -0.87 9.18 -16.13
N LEU A 135 -1.22 8.19 -16.94
CA LEU A 135 -1.47 6.84 -16.45
C LEU A 135 -0.18 6.15 -15.99
N GLN A 136 0.96 6.46 -16.64
CA GLN A 136 2.25 5.99 -16.13
C GLN A 136 2.57 6.57 -14.76
N SER A 137 2.26 7.85 -14.55
CA SER A 137 2.48 8.49 -13.25
C SER A 137 1.61 7.88 -12.16
N ARG A 138 0.48 7.30 -12.54
CA ARG A 138 -0.41 6.60 -11.61
C ARG A 138 0.06 5.18 -11.30
N GLY A 139 1.03 4.67 -12.06
CA GLY A 139 1.63 3.38 -11.77
C GLY A 139 1.13 2.20 -12.59
N PHE A 140 0.51 2.47 -13.73
CA PHE A 140 0.10 1.41 -14.66
C PHE A 140 1.23 1.09 -15.63
N ASN A 141 1.29 -0.16 -16.11
CA ASN A 141 2.29 -0.53 -17.11
C ASN A 141 1.80 -0.19 -18.52
N LEU A 142 2.71 -0.23 -19.49
CA LEU A 142 2.38 0.21 -20.84
C LEU A 142 1.29 -0.64 -21.49
N GLU A 143 1.28 -1.93 -21.28
CA GLU A 143 0.25 -2.81 -21.80
C GLU A 143 -1.14 -2.42 -21.31
N GLN A 144 -1.27 -2.17 -20.02
CA GLN A 144 -2.51 -1.72 -19.40
C GLN A 144 -2.97 -0.38 -19.97
N ILE A 145 -2.02 0.55 -20.11
CA ILE A 145 -2.28 1.90 -20.57
C ILE A 145 -2.75 1.90 -22.04
N VAL A 146 -2.06 1.16 -22.88
CA VAL A 146 -2.41 1.08 -24.31
C VAL A 146 -3.81 0.53 -24.48
N ALA A 147 -4.14 -0.52 -23.75
CA ALA A 147 -5.48 -1.09 -23.76
C ALA A 147 -6.55 -0.05 -23.42
N ALA A 148 -6.28 0.79 -22.42
CA ALA A 148 -7.23 1.80 -21.97
C ALA A 148 -7.34 2.98 -22.96
N VAL A 149 -6.19 3.47 -23.44
CA VAL A 149 -6.14 4.68 -24.25
C VAL A 149 -6.56 4.43 -25.69
N ASP A 150 -6.21 3.28 -26.24
CA ASP A 150 -6.58 2.95 -27.60
C ASP A 150 -8.05 2.49 -27.72
N GLY A 151 -8.70 2.40 -26.57
CA GLY A 151 -10.12 2.24 -26.59
C GLY A 151 -10.58 0.97 -27.20
N ILE A 152 -10.21 -0.08 -26.59
CA ILE A 152 -10.77 -1.24 -27.01
C ILE A 152 -12.10 -1.27 -26.57
N ASP A 153 -12.92 -0.69 -27.25
CA ASP A 153 -14.23 -0.69 -26.94
C ASP A 153 -14.88 -1.74 -27.44
N ASP A 154 -14.44 -2.72 -27.53
CA ASP A 154 -15.14 -3.55 -28.21
C ASP A 154 -16.04 -4.26 -27.53
N VAL A 155 -17.06 -3.93 -27.64
CA VAL A 155 -18.15 -4.62 -27.37
C VAL A 155 -18.67 -4.72 -26.38
#